data_1d6bc3bc09454b87d3f2f6872bef27e7
#
_entry.id   1d6bc3bc09454b87d3f2f6872bef27e7
#
_cell.length_a   1.000
_cell.length_b   1.000
_cell.length_c   1.000
_cell.angle_alpha   90.00
_cell.angle_beta   90.00
_cell.angle_gamma   90.00
#
_symmetry.space_group_name_H-M   'P 1'
#
loop_
_entity.id
_entity.type
_entity.pdbx_description
1 polymer ?
#
loop_
_entity_poly.entity_id
_entity_poly.type
_entity_poly.pdbx_seq_one_letter_code
_entity_poly.pdbx_strand_id
1 'polypeptide(L)'
;IEDGIAYSSNWSDGVVAVDIGSQDSELADAGGSPENPVMLGSYSYPSGRNHAAFPFKSESTGDFYVIAGDESFPYGLPTRSNPVAAAGWIHFVKFDGWDQPKEVARYQVPEAGTHNFWVVGNLLFVAYYNAGLRIVDISGELMGNLYDQGREIAKFEPTHPDAIVPNAPFTWGPQPYKGHIFISDWNSGLWAIKLVDRPEQGTN
;
A
#
# COMPACT_ATOMS: atom_id res chain seq x y z
N ILE A 1 -8.63 0.83 11.37
CA ILE A 1 -9.08 0.10 12.57
C ILE A 1 -9.82 -1.13 12.10
N GLU A 2 -9.51 -2.27 12.67
CA GLU A 2 -10.18 -3.55 12.45
C GLU A 2 -10.23 -4.30 13.79
N ASP A 3 -11.39 -4.88 14.12
CA ASP A 3 -11.62 -5.68 15.33
C ASP A 3 -11.13 -5.05 16.64
N GLY A 4 -11.28 -3.73 16.77
CA GLY A 4 -10.84 -2.97 17.93
C GLY A 4 -9.34 -2.74 18.03
N ILE A 5 -8.60 -3.02 16.97
CA ILE A 5 -7.18 -2.70 16.86
C ILE A 5 -6.97 -1.55 15.88
N ALA A 6 -6.25 -0.53 16.30
CA ALA A 6 -5.82 0.57 15.46
C ALA A 6 -4.39 0.30 14.94
N TYR A 7 -4.21 0.45 13.65
CA TYR A 7 -2.89 0.36 12.99
C TYR A 7 -2.48 1.77 12.60
N SER A 8 -1.47 2.28 13.27
CA SER A 8 -1.01 3.66 13.14
C SER A 8 0.29 3.73 12.34
N SER A 9 0.35 4.69 11.44
CA SER A 9 1.54 4.98 10.63
C SER A 9 2.28 6.17 11.24
N ASN A 10 3.57 6.00 11.57
CA ASN A 10 4.32 6.94 12.38
C ASN A 10 5.68 7.32 11.78
N TRP A 11 5.74 7.51 10.48
CA TRP A 11 6.94 7.92 9.76
C TRP A 11 8.17 7.06 10.08
N SER A 12 9.18 7.63 10.70
CA SER A 12 10.41 6.93 11.07
C SER A 12 10.23 5.87 12.16
N ASP A 13 9.16 5.97 12.93
CA ASP A 13 8.86 4.98 13.98
C ASP A 13 8.12 3.74 13.43
N GLY A 14 7.71 3.82 12.14
CA GLY A 14 7.08 2.70 11.44
C GLY A 14 5.62 2.50 11.80
N VAL A 15 5.19 1.24 11.80
CA VAL A 15 3.81 0.84 12.13
C VAL A 15 3.70 0.53 13.61
N VAL A 16 2.62 0.99 14.24
CA VAL A 16 2.26 0.64 15.62
C VAL A 16 0.85 0.05 15.64
N ALA A 17 0.70 -1.11 16.26
CA ALA A 17 -0.58 -1.73 16.53
C ALA A 17 -1.01 -1.42 17.98
N VAL A 18 -2.24 -0.94 18.14
CA VAL A 18 -2.77 -0.46 19.41
C VAL A 18 -4.15 -1.08 19.66
N ASP A 19 -4.32 -1.75 20.79
CA ASP A 19 -5.63 -2.18 21.26
C ASP A 19 -6.42 -0.97 21.76
N ILE A 20 -7.58 -0.75 21.15
CA ILE A 20 -8.53 0.30 21.51
C ILE A 20 -9.93 -0.27 21.85
N GLY A 21 -9.98 -1.55 22.23
CA GLY A 21 -11.20 -2.25 22.59
C GLY A 21 -11.45 -3.49 21.76
N SER A 22 -10.40 -4.25 21.44
CA SER A 22 -10.54 -5.54 20.79
C SER A 22 -11.38 -6.50 21.63
N GLN A 23 -12.28 -7.21 20.95
CA GLN A 23 -13.05 -8.30 21.54
C GLN A 23 -12.48 -9.68 21.15
N ASP A 24 -11.44 -9.69 20.35
CA ASP A 24 -10.76 -10.91 19.90
C ASP A 24 -9.62 -11.22 20.86
N SER A 25 -9.85 -12.20 21.73
CA SER A 25 -8.87 -12.67 22.72
C SER A 25 -7.64 -13.36 22.12
N GLU A 26 -7.72 -13.83 20.86
CA GLU A 26 -6.57 -14.44 20.18
C GLU A 26 -5.61 -13.40 19.63
N LEU A 27 -6.13 -12.22 19.26
CA LEU A 27 -5.33 -11.14 18.68
C LEU A 27 -4.88 -10.10 19.71
N ALA A 28 -5.73 -9.71 20.65
CA ALA A 28 -5.39 -8.69 21.65
C ALA A 28 -6.36 -8.65 22.84
N ASP A 29 -6.11 -9.42 23.85
CA ASP A 29 -6.73 -9.18 25.18
C ASP A 29 -5.77 -8.41 26.08
N ALA A 30 -5.37 -7.24 25.64
CA ALA A 30 -4.51 -6.35 26.41
C ALA A 30 -5.31 -5.42 27.33
N GLY A 31 -6.65 -5.44 27.22
CA GLY A 31 -7.55 -4.60 28.04
C GLY A 31 -7.57 -3.14 27.60
N GLY A 32 -7.27 -2.86 26.34
CA GLY A 32 -7.32 -1.53 25.77
C GLY A 32 -8.76 -1.00 25.63
N SER A 33 -8.90 0.32 25.59
CA SER A 33 -10.13 1.02 25.25
C SER A 33 -9.80 2.31 24.51
N PRO A 34 -10.79 3.00 23.89
CA PRO A 34 -10.54 4.29 23.27
C PRO A 34 -9.99 5.34 24.24
N GLU A 35 -10.39 5.28 25.52
CA GLU A 35 -9.93 6.19 26.56
C GLU A 35 -8.59 5.78 27.17
N ASN A 36 -8.24 4.50 27.04
CA ASN A 36 -7.00 3.93 27.58
C ASN A 36 -6.40 2.94 26.58
N PRO A 37 -5.86 3.42 25.45
CA PRO A 37 -5.27 2.57 24.43
C PRO A 37 -4.02 1.85 24.94
N VAL A 38 -3.84 0.59 24.53
CA VAL A 38 -2.68 -0.22 24.91
C VAL A 38 -1.88 -0.60 23.67
N MET A 39 -0.61 -0.27 23.64
CA MET A 39 0.28 -0.68 22.55
C MET A 39 0.52 -2.18 22.60
N LEU A 40 0.26 -2.86 21.48
CA LEU A 40 0.48 -4.29 21.29
C LEU A 40 1.88 -4.57 20.75
N GLY A 41 2.29 -3.84 19.74
CA GLY A 41 3.59 -3.99 19.11
C GLY A 41 3.87 -2.93 18.07
N SER A 42 5.11 -2.90 17.60
CA SER A 42 5.53 -1.96 16.56
C SER A 42 6.57 -2.60 15.65
N TYR A 43 6.64 -2.12 14.42
CA TYR A 43 7.66 -2.50 13.45
C TYR A 43 8.20 -1.28 12.72
N SER A 44 9.48 -1.05 12.88
CA SER A 44 10.21 -0.01 12.16
C SER A 44 11.10 -0.63 11.07
N TYR A 45 11.15 -0.02 9.92
CA TYR A 45 11.93 -0.49 8.77
C TYR A 45 12.83 0.63 8.21
N PRO A 46 13.90 0.25 7.47
CA PRO A 46 14.99 1.19 7.12
C PRO A 46 14.57 2.38 6.26
N SER A 47 13.51 2.28 5.46
CA SER A 47 13.05 3.42 4.64
C SER A 47 12.56 4.59 5.50
N GLY A 48 11.98 4.29 6.68
CA GLY A 48 11.64 5.29 7.70
C GLY A 48 10.65 6.34 7.25
N ARG A 49 9.71 5.98 6.38
CA ARG A 49 8.74 6.91 5.78
C ARG A 49 7.31 6.36 5.82
N ASN A 50 6.98 5.62 6.84
CA ASN A 50 5.67 5.00 6.97
C ASN A 50 4.55 6.04 7.00
N HIS A 51 3.64 5.95 6.05
CA HIS A 51 2.53 6.87 5.84
C HIS A 51 1.16 6.21 5.93
N ALA A 52 1.06 4.95 5.51
CA ALA A 52 -0.19 4.21 5.51
C ALA A 52 0.01 2.81 6.10
N ALA A 53 -1.02 2.30 6.77
CA ALA A 53 -1.06 0.96 7.33
C ALA A 53 -2.43 0.33 7.09
N PHE A 54 -2.46 -0.93 6.66
CA PHE A 54 -3.69 -1.66 6.38
C PHE A 54 -3.58 -3.10 6.89
N PRO A 55 -4.47 -3.56 7.78
CA PRO A 55 -4.51 -4.96 8.20
C PRO A 55 -4.98 -5.84 7.05
N PHE A 56 -4.33 -6.97 6.86
CA PHE A 56 -4.66 -7.92 5.82
C PHE A 56 -4.51 -9.36 6.31
N LYS A 57 -5.61 -10.10 6.31
CA LYS A 57 -5.60 -11.55 6.57
C LYS A 57 -5.72 -12.28 5.23
N SER A 58 -4.68 -13.04 4.88
CA SER A 58 -4.68 -13.83 3.66
C SER A 58 -5.68 -14.97 3.75
N GLU A 59 -6.67 -15.00 2.85
CA GLU A 59 -7.64 -16.09 2.77
C GLU A 59 -7.00 -17.42 2.35
N SER A 60 -5.92 -17.37 1.59
CA SER A 60 -5.26 -18.55 1.04
C SER A 60 -4.27 -19.22 2.00
N THR A 61 -3.61 -18.46 2.87
CA THR A 61 -2.61 -18.98 3.81
C THR A 61 -3.06 -18.90 5.26
N GLY A 62 -4.05 -18.07 5.57
CA GLY A 62 -4.47 -17.77 6.94
C GLY A 62 -3.53 -16.82 7.69
N ASP A 63 -2.42 -16.41 7.08
CA ASP A 63 -1.45 -15.51 7.69
C ASP A 63 -2.03 -14.09 7.85
N PHE A 64 -1.64 -13.42 8.93
CA PHE A 64 -1.97 -12.04 9.18
C PHE A 64 -0.79 -11.11 8.89
N TYR A 65 -1.06 -10.06 8.17
CA TYR A 65 -0.08 -9.04 7.80
C TYR A 65 -0.60 -7.64 8.15
N VAL A 66 0.30 -6.75 8.48
CA VAL A 66 0.08 -5.32 8.31
C VAL A 66 0.82 -4.87 7.06
N ILE A 67 0.06 -4.42 6.06
CA ILE A 67 0.63 -3.80 4.87
C ILE A 67 0.96 -2.37 5.22
N ALA A 68 2.23 -2.00 5.13
CA ALA A 68 2.73 -0.68 5.46
C ALA A 68 3.25 0.01 4.21
N GLY A 69 2.80 1.23 3.96
CA GLY A 69 3.21 2.02 2.80
C GLY A 69 4.04 3.23 3.20
N ASP A 70 5.11 3.47 2.47
CA ASP A 70 5.87 4.71 2.58
C ASP A 70 5.15 5.87 1.90
N GLU A 71 5.39 7.10 2.36
CA GLU A 71 5.27 8.27 1.52
C GLU A 71 6.67 8.76 1.19
N SER A 72 7.14 8.38 0.02
CA SER A 72 8.42 8.86 -0.45
C SER A 72 8.33 9.16 -1.92
N PHE A 73 8.60 10.41 -2.24
CA PHE A 73 8.78 10.89 -3.58
C PHE A 73 10.18 11.48 -3.69
N PRO A 74 10.93 11.12 -4.72
CA PRO A 74 12.24 11.73 -4.93
C PRO A 74 12.07 13.24 -5.04
N TYR A 75 12.86 13.98 -4.30
CA TYR A 75 12.74 15.43 -4.17
C TYR A 75 12.69 16.13 -5.54
N GLY A 76 11.49 16.61 -5.90
CA GLY A 76 11.24 17.32 -7.13
C GLY A 76 11.28 16.47 -8.39
N LEU A 77 11.11 17.12 -9.52
CA LEU A 77 11.31 16.47 -10.80
C LEU A 77 12.79 16.05 -10.95
N PRO A 78 13.07 14.87 -11.56
CA PRO A 78 14.42 14.44 -11.80
C PRO A 78 15.17 15.53 -12.56
N THR A 79 16.18 16.09 -11.91
CA THR A 79 17.10 17.01 -12.55
C THR A 79 18.45 16.37 -12.72
N ARG A 80 19.28 16.87 -13.62
CA ARG A 80 20.63 16.35 -13.82
C ARG A 80 21.50 16.42 -12.55
N SER A 81 21.19 17.32 -11.64
CA SER A 81 21.92 17.52 -10.38
C SER A 81 21.33 16.72 -9.21
N ASN A 82 20.15 16.14 -9.37
CA ASN A 82 19.49 15.34 -8.35
C ASN A 82 18.87 14.09 -9.02
N PRO A 83 19.69 13.06 -9.29
CA PRO A 83 19.16 11.80 -9.82
C PRO A 83 18.20 11.19 -8.80
N VAL A 84 17.05 10.80 -9.29
CA VAL A 84 16.00 10.20 -8.50
C VAL A 84 16.42 8.78 -8.12
N ALA A 85 16.65 8.53 -6.84
CA ALA A 85 16.71 7.18 -6.32
C ALA A 85 15.30 6.61 -6.23
N ALA A 86 15.14 5.31 -6.44
CA ALA A 86 13.91 4.60 -6.15
C ALA A 86 13.48 4.92 -4.70
N ALA A 87 12.26 5.35 -4.53
CA ALA A 87 11.81 5.84 -3.25
C ALA A 87 10.40 5.39 -2.94
N GLY A 88 10.23 4.84 -1.74
CA GLY A 88 8.95 4.37 -1.22
C GLY A 88 8.58 2.98 -1.72
N TRP A 89 8.23 2.15 -0.77
CA TRP A 89 7.82 0.77 -0.98
C TRP A 89 6.53 0.48 -0.23
N ILE A 90 5.89 -0.59 -0.64
CA ILE A 90 4.87 -1.25 0.17
C ILE A 90 5.53 -2.45 0.84
N HIS A 91 5.44 -2.50 2.14
CA HIS A 91 6.01 -3.55 3.00
C HIS A 91 4.91 -4.48 3.49
N PHE A 92 5.13 -5.77 3.46
CA PHE A 92 4.24 -6.77 4.03
C PHE A 92 4.88 -7.31 5.31
N VAL A 93 4.38 -6.82 6.44
CA VAL A 93 4.89 -7.18 7.77
C VAL A 93 3.98 -8.26 8.33
N LYS A 94 4.50 -9.47 8.46
CA LYS A 94 3.79 -10.61 9.07
C LYS A 94 3.86 -10.49 10.58
N PHE A 95 2.72 -10.68 11.22
CA PHE A 95 2.61 -10.74 12.67
C PHE A 95 2.25 -12.17 13.07
N ASP A 96 3.26 -12.96 13.48
CA ASP A 96 3.08 -14.27 14.11
C ASP A 96 2.86 -14.13 15.63
N GLY A 97 2.75 -12.92 16.12
CA GLY A 97 2.59 -12.43 17.48
C GLY A 97 2.98 -10.95 17.49
N TRP A 98 2.45 -10.18 18.45
CA TRP A 98 2.66 -8.74 18.49
C TRP A 98 4.11 -8.34 18.81
N ASP A 99 4.85 -9.21 19.44
CA ASP A 99 6.24 -9.03 19.86
C ASP A 99 7.28 -9.45 18.81
N GLN A 100 6.84 -10.08 17.71
CA GLN A 100 7.74 -10.61 16.68
C GLN A 100 7.28 -10.26 15.24
N PRO A 101 6.98 -9.00 14.94
CA PRO A 101 6.66 -8.61 13.57
C PRO A 101 7.89 -8.75 12.67
N LYS A 102 7.65 -9.21 11.43
CA LYS A 102 8.72 -9.42 10.46
C LYS A 102 8.29 -9.04 9.05
N GLU A 103 9.05 -8.19 8.37
CA GLU A 103 8.88 -7.99 6.93
C GLU A 103 9.23 -9.27 6.18
N VAL A 104 8.29 -9.76 5.38
CA VAL A 104 8.46 -10.98 4.57
C VAL A 104 8.45 -10.69 3.08
N ALA A 105 7.74 -9.65 2.67
CA ALA A 105 7.63 -9.24 1.28
C ALA A 105 7.56 -7.74 1.14
N ARG A 106 7.80 -7.27 -0.08
CA ARG A 106 7.62 -5.88 -0.47
C ARG A 106 7.18 -5.78 -1.93
N TYR A 107 6.58 -4.64 -2.25
CA TYR A 107 6.32 -4.27 -3.64
C TYR A 107 6.94 -2.90 -3.91
N GLN A 108 7.75 -2.81 -4.96
CA GLN A 108 8.50 -1.61 -5.29
C GLN A 108 8.52 -1.42 -6.81
N VAL A 109 7.97 -0.30 -7.27
CA VAL A 109 8.16 0.14 -8.66
C VAL A 109 9.47 0.92 -8.75
N PRO A 110 10.42 0.52 -9.60
CA PRO A 110 11.68 1.22 -9.75
C PRO A 110 11.49 2.71 -10.12
N GLU A 111 12.28 3.58 -9.53
CA GLU A 111 12.31 5.03 -9.82
C GLU A 111 10.96 5.76 -9.61
N ALA A 112 10.06 5.19 -8.81
CA ALA A 112 8.77 5.77 -8.52
C ALA A 112 8.54 5.92 -7.00
N GLY A 113 7.79 6.94 -6.63
CA GLY A 113 7.42 7.20 -5.25
C GLY A 113 6.06 6.62 -4.90
N THR A 114 5.91 6.10 -3.68
CA THR A 114 4.62 5.59 -3.15
C THR A 114 3.85 6.64 -2.39
N HIS A 115 2.53 6.44 -2.33
CA HIS A 115 1.62 7.16 -1.45
C HIS A 115 0.53 6.21 -0.91
N ASN A 116 -0.73 6.58 -1.00
CA ASN A 116 -1.83 5.80 -0.43
C ASN A 116 -2.13 4.52 -1.21
N PHE A 117 -2.70 3.56 -0.50
CA PHE A 117 -3.16 2.31 -1.08
C PHE A 117 -4.47 1.83 -0.43
N TRP A 118 -5.09 0.85 -1.06
CA TRP A 118 -6.29 0.18 -0.57
C TRP A 118 -6.23 -1.31 -0.89
N VAL A 119 -6.90 -2.13 -0.07
CA VAL A 119 -6.99 -3.57 -0.29
C VAL A 119 -8.43 -3.98 -0.47
N VAL A 120 -8.72 -4.81 -1.47
CA VAL A 120 -10.01 -5.47 -1.67
C VAL A 120 -9.77 -6.94 -2.02
N GLY A 121 -10.18 -7.84 -1.14
CA GLY A 121 -9.86 -9.26 -1.27
C GLY A 121 -8.35 -9.47 -1.36
N ASN A 122 -7.89 -10.15 -2.40
CA ASN A 122 -6.49 -10.41 -2.67
C ASN A 122 -5.84 -9.39 -3.62
N LEU A 123 -6.42 -8.21 -3.79
CA LEU A 123 -5.89 -7.17 -4.65
C LEU A 123 -5.47 -5.95 -3.84
N LEU A 124 -4.23 -5.54 -4.04
CA LEU A 124 -3.67 -4.29 -3.56
C LEU A 124 -3.74 -3.25 -4.67
N PHE A 125 -4.40 -2.14 -4.40
CA PHE A 125 -4.46 -0.95 -5.25
C PHE A 125 -3.53 0.09 -4.64
N VAL A 126 -2.51 0.53 -5.35
CA VAL A 126 -1.53 1.44 -4.79
C VAL A 126 -1.21 2.61 -5.73
N ALA A 127 -1.18 3.81 -5.17
CA ALA A 127 -0.73 5.01 -5.84
C ALA A 127 0.79 5.10 -5.82
N TYR A 128 1.36 5.18 -6.99
CA TYR A 128 2.80 5.38 -7.20
C TYR A 128 3.03 6.69 -7.94
N TYR A 129 2.87 7.80 -7.29
CA TYR A 129 3.02 9.17 -7.80
C TYR A 129 3.24 9.27 -9.32
N ASN A 130 4.52 9.27 -9.73
CA ASN A 130 4.95 9.40 -11.12
C ASN A 130 4.82 8.09 -11.96
N ALA A 131 4.37 7.01 -11.35
CA ALA A 131 4.10 5.74 -12.02
C ALA A 131 2.60 5.36 -12.03
N GLY A 132 1.74 6.25 -11.55
CA GLY A 132 0.29 6.07 -11.62
C GLY A 132 -0.27 5.08 -10.62
N LEU A 133 -1.43 4.51 -10.92
CA LEU A 133 -2.04 3.41 -10.19
C LEU A 133 -1.39 2.09 -10.57
N ARG A 134 -1.13 1.26 -9.57
CA ARG A 134 -0.71 -0.14 -9.72
C ARG A 134 -1.70 -1.06 -9.02
N ILE A 135 -2.00 -2.21 -9.62
CA ILE A 135 -2.85 -3.25 -9.04
C ILE A 135 -2.03 -4.52 -8.95
N VAL A 136 -1.90 -5.04 -7.74
CA VAL A 136 -1.00 -6.15 -7.42
C VAL A 136 -1.78 -7.31 -6.83
N ASP A 137 -1.54 -8.52 -7.31
CA ASP A 137 -2.05 -9.75 -6.70
C ASP A 137 -1.24 -10.07 -5.44
N ILE A 138 -1.93 -10.06 -4.30
CA ILE A 138 -1.39 -10.39 -2.98
C ILE A 138 -1.94 -11.70 -2.44
N SER A 139 -2.46 -12.57 -3.31
CA SER A 139 -2.86 -13.94 -2.95
C SER A 139 -1.67 -14.85 -2.69
N GLY A 140 -1.92 -15.97 -2.04
CA GLY A 140 -0.90 -16.97 -1.77
C GLY A 140 0.18 -16.52 -0.78
N GLU A 141 1.31 -17.21 -0.79
CA GLU A 141 2.45 -16.86 0.05
C GLU A 141 3.09 -15.55 -0.41
N LEU A 142 3.33 -14.64 0.55
CA LEU A 142 3.98 -13.37 0.31
C LEU A 142 5.45 -13.45 0.74
N MET A 143 6.37 -13.26 -0.21
CA MET A 143 7.80 -13.29 0.03
C MET A 143 8.58 -12.44 -0.97
N GLY A 144 9.68 -11.86 -0.54
CA GLY A 144 10.60 -11.11 -1.41
C GLY A 144 9.97 -9.90 -2.09
N ASN A 145 10.37 -9.60 -3.33
CA ASN A 145 9.85 -8.46 -4.09
C ASN A 145 8.75 -8.91 -5.06
N LEU A 146 7.51 -8.50 -4.81
CA LEU A 146 6.35 -8.89 -5.63
C LEU A 146 6.38 -8.29 -7.04
N TYR A 147 7.05 -7.15 -7.22
CA TYR A 147 7.25 -6.55 -8.55
C TYR A 147 8.11 -7.45 -9.43
N ASP A 148 9.25 -7.92 -8.90
CA ASP A 148 10.16 -8.81 -9.62
C ASP A 148 9.54 -10.18 -9.92
N GLN A 149 8.54 -10.58 -9.13
CA GLN A 149 7.76 -11.81 -9.35
C GLN A 149 6.66 -11.66 -10.41
N GLY A 150 6.46 -10.46 -10.95
CA GLY A 150 5.43 -10.21 -11.96
C GLY A 150 4.00 -10.24 -11.38
N ARG A 151 3.82 -9.96 -10.08
CA ARG A 151 2.50 -9.94 -9.45
C ARG A 151 1.68 -8.69 -9.74
N GLU A 152 2.23 -7.72 -10.46
CA GLU A 152 1.46 -6.59 -10.99
C GLU A 152 0.53 -7.09 -12.10
N ILE A 153 -0.78 -7.00 -11.90
CA ILE A 153 -1.79 -7.48 -12.85
C ILE A 153 -2.32 -6.37 -13.76
N ALA A 154 -2.26 -5.12 -13.30
CA ALA A 154 -2.68 -3.97 -14.09
C ALA A 154 -2.01 -2.69 -13.60
N LYS A 155 -1.93 -1.71 -14.51
CA LYS A 155 -1.53 -0.35 -14.21
C LYS A 155 -2.34 0.66 -15.01
N PHE A 156 -2.44 1.89 -14.47
CA PHE A 156 -3.04 3.01 -15.16
C PHE A 156 -2.30 4.30 -14.78
N GLU A 157 -1.93 5.08 -15.78
CA GLU A 157 -1.27 6.38 -15.60
C GLU A 157 -2.26 7.48 -15.96
N PRO A 158 -2.82 8.20 -14.95
CA PRO A 158 -3.76 9.28 -15.18
C PRO A 158 -3.04 10.50 -15.73
N THR A 159 -3.00 10.63 -17.05
CA THR A 159 -2.31 11.72 -17.75
C THR A 159 -3.28 12.51 -18.61
N HIS A 160 -3.12 13.83 -18.65
CA HIS A 160 -3.90 14.73 -19.48
C HIS A 160 -3.03 15.83 -20.11
N PRO A 161 -3.23 16.20 -21.36
CA PRO A 161 -2.42 17.23 -22.02
C PRO A 161 -2.59 18.63 -21.41
N ASP A 162 -3.75 18.89 -20.78
CA ASP A 162 -4.05 20.17 -20.14
C ASP A 162 -3.85 20.13 -18.61
N ALA A 163 -3.16 19.11 -18.08
CA ALA A 163 -2.80 19.05 -16.68
C ALA A 163 -1.76 20.11 -16.31
N ILE A 164 -1.53 20.35 -15.01
CA ILE A 164 -0.52 21.33 -14.54
C ILE A 164 0.85 21.04 -15.16
N VAL A 165 1.25 19.77 -15.18
CA VAL A 165 2.37 19.27 -15.96
C VAL A 165 1.81 18.37 -17.06
N PRO A 166 1.83 18.77 -18.33
CA PRO A 166 1.23 18.00 -19.40
C PRO A 166 1.76 16.57 -19.49
N ASN A 167 0.82 15.61 -19.61
CA ASN A 167 1.11 14.18 -19.82
C ASN A 167 1.98 13.51 -18.75
N ALA A 168 1.97 14.01 -17.53
CA ALA A 168 2.64 13.41 -16.39
C ALA A 168 1.61 12.94 -15.33
N PRO A 169 1.70 11.72 -14.79
CA PRO A 169 0.90 11.32 -13.65
C PRO A 169 1.50 11.85 -12.35
N PHE A 170 0.64 12.11 -11.37
CA PHE A 170 1.04 12.37 -9.98
C PHE A 170 -0.01 11.78 -9.03
N THR A 171 -0.12 10.46 -9.06
CA THR A 171 -1.20 9.72 -8.43
C THR A 171 -1.03 9.67 -6.93
N TRP A 172 -2.08 10.07 -6.21
CA TRP A 172 -2.09 10.24 -4.77
C TRP A 172 -2.79 9.11 -4.03
N GLY A 173 -3.94 8.67 -4.51
CA GLY A 173 -4.69 7.62 -3.82
C GLY A 173 -5.75 6.95 -4.67
N PRO A 174 -5.88 5.61 -4.58
CA PRO A 174 -6.96 4.86 -5.17
C PRO A 174 -8.05 4.58 -4.15
N GLN A 175 -9.30 4.57 -4.61
CA GLN A 175 -10.46 4.12 -3.85
C GLN A 175 -11.32 3.20 -4.71
N PRO A 176 -11.17 1.88 -4.58
CA PRO A 176 -12.09 0.93 -5.19
C PRO A 176 -13.49 1.05 -4.56
N TYR A 177 -14.52 1.18 -5.40
CA TYR A 177 -15.90 1.26 -4.95
C TYR A 177 -16.87 0.86 -6.05
N LYS A 178 -17.79 -0.06 -5.74
CA LYS A 178 -18.86 -0.52 -6.64
C LYS A 178 -18.41 -0.85 -8.08
N GLY A 179 -17.33 -1.62 -8.21
CA GLY A 179 -16.78 -2.07 -9.49
C GLY A 179 -16.05 -0.99 -10.29
N HIS A 180 -15.80 0.15 -9.70
CA HIS A 180 -14.94 1.20 -10.23
C HIS A 180 -13.74 1.43 -9.32
N ILE A 181 -12.71 2.08 -9.84
CA ILE A 181 -11.56 2.56 -9.09
C ILE A 181 -11.53 4.07 -9.30
N PHE A 182 -11.75 4.80 -8.23
CA PHE A 182 -11.60 6.26 -8.21
C PHE A 182 -10.16 6.58 -7.83
N ILE A 183 -9.54 7.46 -8.59
CA ILE A 183 -8.13 7.82 -8.42
C ILE A 183 -8.05 9.32 -8.26
N SER A 184 -7.47 9.78 -7.15
CA SER A 184 -7.02 11.15 -7.02
C SER A 184 -5.63 11.29 -7.61
N ASP A 185 -5.49 12.17 -8.58
CA ASP A 185 -4.21 12.54 -9.17
C ASP A 185 -4.00 14.04 -8.97
N TRP A 186 -2.89 14.41 -8.35
CA TRP A 186 -2.66 15.81 -8.00
C TRP A 186 -2.47 16.71 -9.22
N ASN A 187 -2.01 16.12 -10.30
CA ASN A 187 -1.70 16.85 -11.52
C ASN A 187 -2.90 16.98 -12.48
N SER A 188 -3.72 15.92 -12.56
CA SER A 188 -4.80 15.82 -13.56
C SER A 188 -6.20 15.66 -12.96
N GLY A 189 -6.35 15.62 -11.62
CA GLY A 189 -7.64 15.61 -10.93
C GLY A 189 -8.19 14.22 -10.62
N LEU A 190 -9.53 14.09 -10.68
CA LEU A 190 -10.24 12.86 -10.33
C LEU A 190 -10.50 12.00 -11.57
N TRP A 191 -10.13 10.74 -11.49
CA TRP A 191 -10.38 9.72 -12.50
C TRP A 191 -11.29 8.62 -11.98
N ALA A 192 -12.14 8.07 -12.84
CA ALA A 192 -12.93 6.89 -12.56
C ALA A 192 -12.69 5.87 -13.67
N ILE A 193 -12.15 4.71 -13.30
CA ILE A 193 -11.79 3.64 -14.23
C ILE A 193 -12.38 2.31 -13.78
N LYS A 194 -12.28 1.31 -14.64
CA LYS A 194 -12.62 -0.09 -14.33
C LYS A 194 -11.46 -0.99 -14.68
N LEU A 195 -11.22 -1.99 -13.82
CA LEU A 195 -10.45 -3.15 -14.20
C LEU A 195 -11.33 -4.02 -15.11
N VAL A 196 -10.85 -4.32 -16.30
CA VAL A 196 -11.51 -5.19 -17.26
C VAL A 196 -10.58 -6.33 -17.64
N ASP A 197 -11.13 -7.50 -17.85
CA ASP A 197 -10.37 -8.63 -18.35
C ASP A 197 -9.81 -8.29 -19.75
N ARG A 198 -8.57 -8.70 -19.98
CA ARG A 198 -7.98 -8.55 -21.31
C ARG A 198 -8.82 -9.37 -22.29
N PRO A 199 -9.33 -8.80 -23.41
CA PRO A 199 -9.95 -9.60 -24.44
C PRO A 199 -8.98 -10.69 -24.87
N GLU A 200 -9.42 -11.94 -24.91
CA GLU A 200 -8.61 -13.01 -25.50
C GLU A 200 -8.18 -12.54 -26.90
N GLN A 201 -6.88 -12.46 -27.12
CA GLN A 201 -6.36 -12.18 -28.45
C GLN A 201 -6.75 -13.39 -29.29
N GLY A 202 -7.76 -13.20 -30.14
CA GLY A 202 -8.18 -14.23 -31.08
C GLY A 202 -6.94 -14.72 -31.85
N THR A 203 -6.64 -15.98 -31.71
CA THR A 203 -5.63 -16.65 -32.55
C THR A 203 -6.13 -16.57 -33.99
N ASN A 204 -5.57 -15.66 -34.77
CA ASN A 204 -5.67 -15.68 -36.23
C ASN A 204 -4.83 -16.78 -36.81
#